data_098e88a0f4ede4741d0802c11960a122
#
_entry.id   098e88a0f4ede4741d0802c11960a122
#
_cell.length_a   1.000
_cell.length_b   1.000
_cell.length_c   1.000
_cell.angle_alpha   90.00
_cell.angle_beta   90.00
_cell.angle_gamma   90.00
#
_symmetry.space_group_name_H-M   'P 1'
#
loop_
_entity.id
_entity.type
_entity.pdbx_description
1 polymer ?
#
loop_
_entity_poly.entity_id
_entity_poly.type
_entity_poly.pdbx_seq_one_letter_code
_entity_poly.pdbx_strand_id
1 'polypeptide(L)'
;MNYTYDTLEIGQHFAMKRTLSMEEVRIFAQVTGDDNPIHVDYEYAQNTPFGKPIVHGVFLMGLVSKALGRDFPGHGSVAVSIETKFLRPVAVGEEVTIEIEVLEKLPRNQVKVRTAGYIVVRDR
;
A
#
# COMPACT_ATOMS: atom_id res chain seq x y z
N MET A 1 -0.07 -14.81 -11.77
CA MET A 1 -1.29 -15.41 -12.35
C MET A 1 -2.39 -14.37 -12.36
N ASN A 2 -3.14 -14.31 -13.43
CA ASN A 2 -4.26 -13.37 -13.53
C ASN A 2 -5.58 -14.08 -13.25
N TYR A 3 -6.45 -13.40 -12.52
CA TYR A 3 -7.79 -13.87 -12.27
C TYR A 3 -8.78 -13.04 -13.08
N THR A 4 -9.88 -13.64 -13.46
CA THR A 4 -10.99 -12.96 -14.11
C THR A 4 -12.13 -12.78 -13.12
N TYR A 5 -13.12 -11.98 -13.49
CA TYR A 5 -14.33 -11.84 -12.67
C TYR A 5 -14.92 -13.21 -12.34
N ASP A 6 -15.00 -14.11 -13.33
CA ASP A 6 -15.62 -15.41 -13.14
C ASP A 6 -14.79 -16.35 -12.26
N THR A 7 -13.47 -16.21 -12.27
CA THR A 7 -12.59 -17.08 -11.47
C THR A 7 -12.31 -16.55 -10.07
N LEU A 8 -12.64 -15.28 -9.78
CA LEU A 8 -12.53 -14.74 -8.43
C LEU A 8 -13.64 -15.30 -7.56
N GLU A 9 -13.32 -15.59 -6.31
CA GLU A 9 -14.28 -16.08 -5.32
C GLU A 9 -14.35 -15.14 -4.12
N ILE A 10 -15.55 -14.97 -3.57
CA ILE A 10 -15.74 -14.20 -2.33
C ILE A 10 -14.95 -14.88 -1.21
N GLY A 11 -14.20 -14.09 -0.45
CA GLY A 11 -13.34 -14.56 0.61
C GLY A 11 -11.94 -14.95 0.16
N GLN A 12 -11.65 -14.91 -1.13
CA GLN A 12 -10.31 -15.20 -1.64
C GLN A 12 -9.33 -14.12 -1.19
N HIS A 13 -8.13 -14.53 -0.79
CA HIS A 13 -7.11 -13.68 -0.20
C HIS A 13 -5.83 -13.65 -1.01
N PHE A 14 -5.13 -12.53 -0.89
CA PHE A 14 -3.76 -12.36 -1.38
C PHE A 14 -2.98 -11.55 -0.35
N ALA A 15 -1.69 -11.87 -0.20
CA ALA A 15 -0.81 -11.12 0.67
C ALA A 15 0.56 -10.93 0.01
N MET A 16 1.17 -9.78 0.26
CA MET A 16 2.54 -9.49 -0.14
C MET A 16 3.24 -8.68 0.94
N LYS A 17 4.57 -8.74 0.93
CA LYS A 17 5.40 -7.95 1.85
C LYS A 17 6.33 -7.06 1.04
N ARG A 18 6.57 -5.86 1.54
CA ARG A 18 7.48 -4.92 0.91
C ARG A 18 8.11 -4.01 1.96
N THR A 19 9.39 -3.73 1.74
CA THR A 19 10.12 -2.71 2.50
C THR A 19 10.47 -1.59 1.54
N LEU A 20 10.17 -0.35 1.92
CA LEU A 20 10.53 0.82 1.12
C LEU A 20 11.76 1.47 1.71
N SER A 21 12.78 1.67 0.87
CA SER A 21 14.02 2.33 1.25
C SER A 21 13.88 3.84 1.20
N MET A 22 14.83 4.54 1.84
CA MET A 22 14.89 6.00 1.73
C MET A 22 15.09 6.44 0.26
N GLU A 23 15.88 5.69 -0.49
CA GLU A 23 16.06 5.99 -1.92
C GLU A 23 14.75 5.96 -2.69
N GLU A 24 13.93 4.93 -2.45
CA GLU A 24 12.61 4.82 -3.08
C GLU A 24 11.67 5.94 -2.65
N VAL A 25 11.69 6.31 -1.38
CA VAL A 25 10.89 7.42 -0.86
C VAL A 25 11.31 8.75 -1.52
N ARG A 26 12.61 8.97 -1.72
CA ARG A 26 13.10 10.15 -2.42
C ARG A 26 12.69 10.18 -3.88
N ILE A 27 12.70 9.03 -4.55
CA ILE A 27 12.22 8.94 -5.93
C ILE A 27 10.74 9.29 -6.00
N PHE A 28 9.94 8.77 -5.09
CA PHE A 28 8.52 9.10 -5.01
C PHE A 28 8.30 10.60 -4.78
N ALA A 29 9.04 11.19 -3.84
CA ALA A 29 8.98 12.62 -3.57
C ALA A 29 9.34 13.45 -4.80
N GLN A 30 10.34 13.01 -5.57
CA GLN A 30 10.77 13.69 -6.78
C GLN A 30 9.72 13.61 -7.88
N VAL A 31 9.13 12.44 -8.08
CA VAL A 31 8.14 12.22 -9.13
C VAL A 31 6.85 12.98 -8.86
N THR A 32 6.40 12.99 -7.61
CA THR A 32 5.14 13.63 -7.22
C THR A 32 5.29 15.11 -6.86
N GLY A 33 6.49 15.54 -6.49
CA GLY A 33 6.73 16.85 -5.90
C GLY A 33 6.42 16.91 -4.39
N ASP A 34 6.03 15.80 -3.78
CA ASP A 34 5.73 15.75 -2.34
C ASP A 34 7.01 15.50 -1.55
N ASP A 35 7.77 16.56 -1.34
CA ASP A 35 9.03 16.56 -0.62
C ASP A 35 8.89 17.07 0.83
N ASN A 36 7.72 16.89 1.43
CA ASN A 36 7.50 17.21 2.82
C ASN A 36 8.64 16.62 3.66
N PRO A 37 9.34 17.45 4.48
CA PRO A 37 10.55 17.00 5.17
C PRO A 37 10.35 15.81 6.10
N ILE A 38 9.14 15.55 6.57
CA ILE A 38 8.86 14.36 7.38
C ILE A 38 9.18 13.05 6.64
N HIS A 39 9.21 13.08 5.31
CA HIS A 39 9.50 11.90 4.50
C HIS A 39 10.97 11.80 4.11
N VAL A 40 11.65 12.92 3.90
CA VAL A 40 12.94 12.93 3.21
C VAL A 40 14.10 13.49 4.03
N ASP A 41 13.85 14.07 5.20
CA ASP A 41 14.86 14.74 6.01
C ASP A 41 14.97 14.08 7.39
N TYR A 42 16.07 13.36 7.62
CA TYR A 42 16.30 12.64 8.88
C TYR A 42 16.36 13.58 10.09
N GLU A 43 17.03 14.71 9.95
CA GLU A 43 17.17 15.66 11.05
C GLU A 43 15.82 16.24 11.43
N TYR A 44 15.04 16.64 10.43
CA TYR A 44 13.68 17.14 10.66
C TYR A 44 12.82 16.08 11.34
N ALA A 45 12.79 14.88 10.79
CA ALA A 45 11.96 13.79 11.30
C ALA A 45 12.34 13.38 12.72
N GLN A 46 13.62 13.41 13.05
CA GLN A 46 14.12 13.08 14.38
C GLN A 46 13.52 13.99 15.46
N ASN A 47 13.21 15.24 15.12
CA ASN A 47 12.64 16.23 16.03
C ASN A 47 11.11 16.24 16.02
N THR A 48 10.48 15.26 15.40
CA THR A 48 9.03 15.06 15.41
C THR A 48 8.66 13.91 16.33
N PRO A 49 7.36 13.78 16.71
CA PRO A 49 6.91 12.62 17.50
C PRO A 49 7.19 11.27 16.84
N PHE A 50 7.40 11.23 15.51
CA PHE A 50 7.72 9.99 14.80
C PHE A 50 9.16 9.54 15.00
N GLY A 51 10.08 10.48 15.25
CA GLY A 51 11.50 10.20 15.52
C GLY A 51 12.34 9.80 14.33
N LYS A 52 11.73 9.51 13.19
CA LYS A 52 12.38 9.09 11.95
C LYS A 52 11.48 9.33 10.76
N PRO A 53 12.03 9.34 9.53
CA PRO A 53 11.21 9.56 8.34
C PRO A 53 10.14 8.49 8.17
N ILE A 54 8.97 8.92 7.73
CA ILE A 54 7.85 8.03 7.45
C ILE A 54 7.56 8.00 5.95
N VAL A 55 7.04 6.87 5.49
CA VAL A 55 6.65 6.68 4.10
C VAL A 55 5.38 7.49 3.82
N HIS A 56 5.30 8.08 2.62
CA HIS A 56 4.06 8.74 2.18
C HIS A 56 2.91 7.71 2.22
N GLY A 57 1.79 8.07 2.84
CA GLY A 57 0.63 7.19 2.86
C GLY A 57 0.18 6.81 1.45
N VAL A 58 0.17 7.77 0.53
CA VAL A 58 -0.21 7.52 -0.87
C VAL A 58 0.80 6.64 -1.61
N PHE A 59 2.05 6.56 -1.17
CA PHE A 59 3.01 5.60 -1.71
C PHE A 59 2.61 4.17 -1.33
N LEU A 60 2.15 3.98 -0.10
CA LEU A 60 1.61 2.69 0.33
C LEU A 60 0.38 2.29 -0.49
N MET A 61 -0.48 3.25 -0.84
CA MET A 61 -1.58 3.01 -1.76
C MET A 61 -1.08 2.59 -3.14
N GLY A 62 0.07 3.11 -3.57
CA GLY A 62 0.73 2.68 -4.80
C GLY A 62 1.10 1.20 -4.78
N LEU A 63 1.53 0.69 -3.62
CA LEU A 63 1.80 -0.74 -3.46
C LEU A 63 0.53 -1.56 -3.54
N VAL A 64 -0.56 -1.07 -2.98
CA VAL A 64 -1.88 -1.70 -3.12
C VAL A 64 -2.31 -1.73 -4.58
N SER A 65 -2.14 -0.63 -5.30
CA SER A 65 -2.45 -0.55 -6.72
C SER A 65 -1.64 -1.56 -7.54
N LYS A 66 -0.36 -1.68 -7.24
CA LYS A 66 0.52 -2.69 -7.87
C LYS A 66 -0.01 -4.09 -7.61
N ALA A 67 -0.37 -4.39 -6.38
CA ALA A 67 -0.89 -5.70 -6.01
C ALA A 67 -2.18 -6.01 -6.77
N LEU A 68 -3.10 -5.06 -6.84
CA LEU A 68 -4.35 -5.24 -7.56
C LEU A 68 -4.15 -5.44 -9.07
N GLY A 69 -3.31 -4.63 -9.67
CA GLY A 69 -3.16 -4.61 -11.12
C GLY A 69 -2.17 -5.62 -11.67
N ARG A 70 -1.29 -6.15 -10.84
CA ARG A 70 -0.25 -7.09 -11.27
C ARG A 70 -0.41 -8.48 -10.68
N ASP A 71 -0.79 -8.57 -9.42
CA ASP A 71 -0.77 -9.83 -8.68
C ASP A 71 -2.16 -10.43 -8.48
N PHE A 72 -3.11 -9.61 -8.01
CA PHE A 72 -4.42 -10.12 -7.60
C PHE A 72 -5.48 -9.00 -7.60
N PRO A 73 -6.44 -9.00 -8.51
CA PRO A 73 -6.72 -9.98 -9.57
C PRO A 73 -5.66 -10.07 -10.66
N GLY A 74 -4.85 -9.04 -10.88
CA GLY A 74 -3.78 -9.04 -11.85
C GLY A 74 -4.07 -8.15 -13.05
N HIS A 75 -3.35 -8.37 -14.15
CA HIS A 75 -3.41 -7.52 -15.33
C HIS A 75 -4.84 -7.43 -15.88
N GLY A 76 -5.23 -6.24 -16.26
CA GLY A 76 -6.58 -5.94 -16.73
C GLY A 76 -7.47 -5.34 -15.66
N SER A 77 -7.05 -5.37 -14.41
CA SER A 77 -7.79 -4.72 -13.32
C SER A 77 -7.59 -3.22 -13.36
N VAL A 78 -8.68 -2.49 -13.21
CA VAL A 78 -8.68 -1.02 -13.17
C VAL A 78 -9.48 -0.59 -11.95
N ALA A 79 -8.90 0.27 -11.12
CA ALA A 79 -9.58 0.80 -9.96
C ALA A 79 -10.66 1.79 -10.41
N VAL A 80 -11.87 1.61 -9.90
CA VAL A 80 -13.00 2.51 -10.17
C VAL A 80 -13.14 3.54 -9.05
N SER A 81 -12.94 3.10 -7.82
CA SER A 81 -12.97 3.99 -6.65
C SER A 81 -12.11 3.39 -5.56
N ILE A 82 -11.56 4.25 -4.71
CA ILE A 82 -10.74 3.85 -3.56
C ILE A 82 -11.15 4.73 -2.38
N GLU A 83 -11.41 4.09 -1.24
CA GLU A 83 -11.57 4.75 0.03
C GLU A 83 -10.48 4.24 0.97
N THR A 84 -9.72 5.14 1.58
CA THR A 84 -8.57 4.77 2.40
C THR A 84 -8.53 5.56 3.70
N LYS A 85 -8.10 4.90 4.76
CA LYS A 85 -7.77 5.53 6.04
C LYS A 85 -6.33 5.20 6.39
N PHE A 86 -5.58 6.21 6.81
CA PHE A 86 -4.23 6.05 7.30
C PHE A 86 -4.27 6.07 8.82
N LEU A 87 -4.17 4.91 9.44
CA LEU A 87 -4.35 4.77 10.88
C LEU A 87 -3.05 5.02 11.65
N ARG A 88 -1.93 4.61 11.09
CA ARG A 88 -0.61 4.74 11.71
C ARG A 88 0.46 4.93 10.63
N PRO A 89 1.55 5.66 10.94
CA PRO A 89 2.64 5.81 10.00
C PRO A 89 3.45 4.53 9.87
N VAL A 90 4.05 4.35 8.70
CA VAL A 90 5.07 3.34 8.44
C VAL A 90 6.40 4.07 8.29
N ALA A 91 7.38 3.71 9.09
CA ALA A 91 8.71 4.31 8.98
C ALA A 91 9.43 3.76 7.74
N VAL A 92 10.28 4.60 7.16
CA VAL A 92 11.16 4.17 6.09
C VAL A 92 12.02 3.00 6.58
N GLY A 93 12.07 1.92 5.82
CA GLY A 93 12.84 0.72 6.19
C GLY A 93 12.04 -0.33 6.94
N GLU A 94 10.82 -0.05 7.35
CA GLU A 94 9.96 -1.08 7.95
C GLU A 94 9.29 -1.94 6.90
N GLU A 95 9.20 -3.24 7.16
CA GLU A 95 8.47 -4.15 6.29
C GLU A 95 6.97 -3.99 6.51
N VAL A 96 6.25 -3.74 5.43
CA VAL A 96 4.79 -3.67 5.43
C VAL A 96 4.22 -4.91 4.76
N THR A 97 3.20 -5.48 5.37
CA THR A 97 2.40 -6.56 4.77
C THR A 97 1.13 -5.95 4.23
N ILE A 98 0.81 -6.27 2.98
CA ILE A 98 -0.41 -5.82 2.31
C ILE A 98 -1.25 -7.05 2.03
N GLU A 99 -2.49 -7.02 2.48
CA GLU A 99 -3.46 -8.08 2.27
C GLU A 99 -4.64 -7.56 1.48
N ILE A 100 -5.17 -8.41 0.61
CA ILE A 100 -6.35 -8.12 -0.20
C ILE A 100 -7.32 -9.28 -0.04
N GLU A 101 -8.59 -8.94 0.17
CA GLU A 101 -9.67 -9.92 0.28
C GLU A 101 -10.81 -9.53 -0.65
N VAL A 102 -11.34 -10.49 -1.38
CA VAL A 102 -12.52 -10.29 -2.22
C VAL A 102 -13.76 -10.31 -1.32
N LEU A 103 -14.47 -9.19 -1.25
CA LEU A 103 -15.67 -9.06 -0.41
C LEU A 103 -16.95 -9.37 -1.17
N GLU A 104 -17.10 -8.84 -2.37
CA GLU A 104 -18.32 -8.96 -3.16
C GLU A 104 -18.01 -8.97 -4.64
N LYS A 105 -18.84 -9.67 -5.39
CA LYS A 105 -18.84 -9.59 -6.86
C LYS A 105 -20.06 -8.76 -7.26
N LEU A 106 -19.81 -7.65 -7.93
CA LEU A 106 -20.80 -6.65 -8.27
C LEU A 106 -21.17 -6.75 -9.75
N PRO A 107 -22.29 -6.14 -10.18
CA PRO A 107 -22.62 -6.08 -11.60
C PRO A 107 -21.54 -5.41 -12.44
N ARG A 108 -21.55 -5.65 -13.75
CA ARG A 108 -20.61 -5.06 -14.73
C ARG A 108 -19.17 -5.48 -14.52
N ASN A 109 -18.96 -6.73 -14.09
CA ASN A 109 -17.64 -7.28 -13.84
C ASN A 109 -16.83 -6.49 -12.83
N GLN A 110 -17.49 -5.85 -11.87
CA GLN A 110 -16.85 -5.14 -10.78
C GLN A 110 -16.70 -6.06 -9.56
N VAL A 111 -15.64 -5.85 -8.82
CA VAL A 111 -15.35 -6.60 -7.60
C VAL A 111 -15.03 -5.60 -6.50
N LYS A 112 -15.65 -5.78 -5.35
CA LYS A 112 -15.30 -5.02 -4.14
C LYS A 112 -14.28 -5.82 -3.36
N VAL A 113 -13.15 -5.17 -3.05
CA VAL A 113 -12.09 -5.78 -2.25
C VAL A 113 -11.83 -4.92 -1.02
N ARG A 114 -11.39 -5.58 0.05
CA ARG A 114 -10.84 -4.91 1.20
C ARG A 114 -9.34 -5.07 1.16
N THR A 115 -8.62 -3.97 1.40
CA THR A 115 -7.17 -4.00 1.51
C THR A 115 -6.75 -3.53 2.89
N ALA A 116 -5.70 -4.13 3.42
CA ALA A 116 -5.13 -3.75 4.70
C ALA A 116 -3.62 -3.77 4.59
N GLY A 117 -2.97 -2.74 5.13
CA GLY A 117 -1.52 -2.69 5.26
C GLY A 117 -1.16 -2.64 6.74
N TYR A 118 -0.18 -3.43 7.14
CA TYR A 118 0.27 -3.43 8.53
C TYR A 118 1.74 -3.81 8.65
N ILE A 119 2.33 -3.42 9.76
CA ILE A 119 3.66 -3.87 10.16
C ILE A 119 3.52 -4.81 11.35
N VAL A 120 4.48 -5.71 11.49
CA VAL A 120 4.56 -6.59 12.65
C VAL A 120 5.47 -5.94 13.68
N VAL A 121 4.90 -5.61 14.85
CA VAL A 121 5.67 -5.08 15.97
C VAL A 121 6.10 -6.25 16.83
N ARG A 122 7.41 -6.35 17.06
CA ARG A 122 7.96 -7.40 17.92
C ARG A 122 8.19 -6.84 19.32
N ASP A 123 7.72 -7.57 20.30
CA ASP A 123 8.05 -7.30 21.70
C ASP A 123 9.53 -7.61 21.97
N ARG A 124 10.10 -6.84 22.84
CA ARG A 124 11.50 -7.00 23.22
C ARG A 124 11.65 -7.67 24.57
#